data_526dd7d4874d76c00b5948daafbc47da
#
_entry.id   526dd7d4874d76c00b5948daafbc47da
#
_cell.length_a   1.000
_cell.length_b   1.000
_cell.length_c   1.000
_cell.angle_alpha   90.00
_cell.angle_beta   90.00
_cell.angle_gamma   90.00
#
_symmetry.space_group_name_H-M   'P 1'
#
loop_
_entity.id
_entity.type
_entity.pdbx_description
1 polymer ?
#
loop_
_entity_poly.entity_id
_entity_poly.type
_entity_poly.pdbx_seq_one_letter_code
_entity_poly.pdbx_strand_id
1 'polypeptide(L)'
;MAKKKPERTNPEELKLPTGGVDTHAHIAFPEYSLEKSETGQDLASVMERAHASGLYAIGNIFASAAHWRACRGIFSPRPKVFFQLGIHPIEANLFTAEEESAILEAVKSDTKIRAIGEIGIDYYWDEQPPELQKTVFASQLKMAKKLDLPVSIHCRDAWDDTLAILESEGFRGRPLLWHCFGGNRDMAEAILSRGWHISIPGPVTFKKNDSLREAVSIIPADRLHLETDCPYLAPEPWRGQQNEPALVVFTAREVARCKGMPIEELWLTCGENSKKLFGI
;
A
#
# COMPACT_ATOMS: atom_id res chain seq x y z
N MET A 1 -10.72 11.77 36.40
CA MET A 1 -9.27 11.65 36.15
C MET A 1 -9.06 11.46 34.66
N ALA A 2 -8.46 12.42 33.97
CA ALA A 2 -8.09 12.25 32.55
C ALA A 2 -7.05 11.13 32.46
N LYS A 3 -7.32 10.10 31.65
CA LYS A 3 -6.33 9.04 31.38
C LYS A 3 -5.14 9.70 30.70
N LYS A 4 -3.97 9.64 31.33
CA LYS A 4 -2.69 10.07 30.73
C LYS A 4 -2.59 9.40 29.36
N LYS A 5 -2.45 10.20 28.28
CA LYS A 5 -2.18 9.63 26.95
C LYS A 5 -0.90 8.81 27.06
N PRO A 6 -0.85 7.61 26.48
CA PRO A 6 0.40 6.83 26.49
C PRO A 6 1.52 7.67 25.88
N GLU A 7 2.70 7.61 26.47
CA GLU A 7 3.90 8.20 25.93
C GLU A 7 4.17 7.52 24.58
N ARG A 8 4.28 8.32 23.51
CA ARG A 8 4.48 7.81 22.15
C ARG A 8 5.97 7.69 21.88
N THR A 9 6.40 6.50 21.56
CA THR A 9 7.75 6.25 21.04
C THR A 9 7.85 6.88 19.64
N ASN A 10 8.94 7.58 19.35
CA ASN A 10 9.20 8.05 18.00
C ASN A 10 9.63 6.90 17.08
N PRO A 11 9.29 6.92 15.79
CA PRO A 11 9.64 5.82 14.86
C PRO A 11 11.14 5.51 14.82
N GLU A 12 11.99 6.52 14.77
CA GLU A 12 13.45 6.40 14.70
C GLU A 12 14.08 5.77 15.96
N GLU A 13 13.39 5.74 17.08
CA GLU A 13 13.87 5.10 18.32
C GLU A 13 13.93 3.57 18.20
N LEU A 14 13.22 2.98 17.21
CA LEU A 14 13.31 1.55 16.93
C LEU A 14 14.64 1.17 16.26
N LYS A 15 15.39 2.14 15.72
CA LYS A 15 16.73 1.98 15.13
C LYS A 15 16.83 0.86 14.10
N LEU A 16 15.79 0.69 13.26
CA LEU A 16 15.81 -0.32 12.23
C LEU A 16 16.84 0.02 11.14
N PRO A 17 17.51 -0.99 10.58
CA PRO A 17 18.48 -0.77 9.51
C PRO A 17 17.78 -0.26 8.25
N THR A 18 18.50 0.51 7.42
CA THR A 18 17.96 0.94 6.12
C THR A 18 17.68 -0.27 5.24
N GLY A 19 16.41 -0.46 4.87
CA GLY A 19 16.01 -1.62 4.05
C GLY A 19 14.51 -1.81 3.91
N GLY A 20 13.72 -1.26 4.83
CA GLY A 20 12.26 -1.37 4.77
C GLY A 20 11.63 -0.65 3.59
N VAL A 21 10.47 -1.09 3.19
CA VAL A 21 9.66 -0.46 2.13
C VAL A 21 8.25 -0.29 2.65
N ASP A 22 7.73 0.93 2.56
CA ASP A 22 6.30 1.20 2.67
C ASP A 22 5.69 1.00 1.28
N THR A 23 4.94 -0.08 1.10
CA THR A 23 4.45 -0.44 -0.24
C THR A 23 3.28 0.40 -0.72
N HIS A 24 2.58 1.12 0.17
CA HIS A 24 1.38 1.86 -0.17
C HIS A 24 1.19 3.10 0.69
N ALA A 25 1.30 4.29 0.08
CA ALA A 25 1.18 5.58 0.74
C ALA A 25 0.60 6.63 -0.20
N HIS A 26 -0.22 7.55 0.32
CA HIS A 26 -0.79 8.67 -0.45
C HIS A 26 -0.08 9.99 -0.12
N ILE A 27 1.25 10.04 -0.24
CA ILE A 27 2.06 11.20 0.13
C ILE A 27 2.02 12.36 -0.86
N ALA A 28 1.29 12.21 -1.97
CA ALA A 28 0.95 13.30 -2.89
C ALA A 28 -0.36 14.02 -2.52
N PHE A 29 -1.05 13.60 -1.47
CA PHE A 29 -2.30 14.19 -1.03
C PHE A 29 -2.08 15.53 -0.31
N PRO A 30 -3.09 16.43 -0.29
CA PRO A 30 -2.99 17.75 0.35
C PRO A 30 -2.66 17.73 1.84
N GLU A 31 -2.91 16.60 2.53
CA GLU A 31 -2.56 16.39 3.93
C GLU A 31 -1.05 16.50 4.21
N TYR A 32 -0.23 16.35 3.16
CA TYR A 32 1.21 16.55 3.22
C TYR A 32 1.59 17.84 2.48
N SER A 33 1.55 18.97 3.19
CA SER A 33 1.89 20.26 2.63
C SER A 33 3.26 20.26 1.92
N LEU A 34 3.35 20.96 0.80
CA LEU A 34 4.63 21.19 0.11
C LEU A 34 5.41 22.33 0.75
N GLU A 35 4.75 23.21 1.48
CA GLU A 35 5.36 24.29 2.23
C GLU A 35 5.78 23.78 3.61
N LYS A 36 6.92 24.27 4.11
CA LYS A 36 7.42 23.88 5.42
C LYS A 36 6.40 24.23 6.50
N SER A 37 6.01 23.22 7.27
CA SER A 37 5.02 23.33 8.34
C SER A 37 5.70 23.38 9.70
N GLU A 38 5.24 24.28 10.59
CA GLU A 38 5.69 24.32 12.00
C GLU A 38 5.32 23.03 12.75
N THR A 39 4.31 22.31 12.30
CA THR A 39 3.89 21.02 12.87
C THR A 39 4.72 19.84 12.36
N GLY A 40 5.61 20.05 11.37
CA GLY A 40 6.41 19.00 10.75
C GLY A 40 5.61 18.02 9.89
N GLN A 41 4.41 18.41 9.45
CA GLN A 41 3.55 17.61 8.56
C GLN A 41 3.75 17.98 7.06
N ASP A 42 4.75 18.79 6.77
CA ASP A 42 5.17 19.01 5.39
C ASP A 42 5.89 17.78 4.82
N LEU A 43 5.80 17.61 3.52
CA LEU A 43 6.35 16.44 2.83
C LEU A 43 7.86 16.24 3.06
N ALA A 44 8.63 17.32 3.18
CA ALA A 44 10.06 17.22 3.38
C ALA A 44 10.37 16.60 4.76
N SER A 45 9.76 17.11 5.83
CA SER A 45 9.90 16.60 7.19
C SER A 45 9.39 15.15 7.31
N VAL A 46 8.28 14.80 6.64
CA VAL A 46 7.75 13.44 6.59
C VAL A 46 8.75 12.48 5.93
N MET A 47 9.37 12.89 4.83
CA MET A 47 10.37 12.09 4.12
C MET A 47 11.66 11.93 4.94
N GLU A 48 12.09 12.96 5.67
CA GLU A 48 13.24 12.90 6.58
C GLU A 48 13.00 11.86 7.71
N ARG A 49 11.82 11.91 8.35
CA ARG A 49 11.46 10.91 9.39
C ARG A 49 11.36 9.50 8.82
N ALA A 50 10.79 9.34 7.64
CA ALA A 50 10.73 8.05 6.97
C ALA A 50 12.13 7.46 6.75
N HIS A 51 13.06 8.27 6.26
CA HIS A 51 14.45 7.87 6.06
C HIS A 51 15.16 7.55 7.39
N ALA A 52 15.00 8.41 8.40
CA ALA A 52 15.57 8.21 9.74
C ALA A 52 15.04 6.93 10.42
N SER A 53 13.84 6.49 10.07
CA SER A 53 13.23 5.24 10.57
C SER A 53 13.69 3.97 9.83
N GLY A 54 14.61 4.09 8.86
CA GLY A 54 15.17 2.96 8.12
C GLY A 54 14.42 2.59 6.84
N LEU A 55 13.47 3.42 6.36
CA LEU A 55 12.84 3.19 5.06
C LEU A 55 13.83 3.39 3.92
N TYR A 56 13.90 2.39 3.03
CA TYR A 56 14.62 2.44 1.76
C TYR A 56 13.77 3.07 0.65
N ALA A 57 12.49 2.70 0.55
CA ALA A 57 11.60 3.20 -0.50
C ALA A 57 10.15 3.33 -0.02
N ILE A 58 9.39 4.15 -0.75
CA ILE A 58 7.95 4.39 -0.51
C ILE A 58 7.22 4.29 -1.84
N GLY A 59 6.14 3.51 -1.89
CA GLY A 59 5.21 3.41 -3.01
C GLY A 59 4.12 4.48 -2.90
N ASN A 60 4.21 5.53 -3.72
CA ASN A 60 3.17 6.56 -3.77
C ASN A 60 2.09 6.18 -4.78
N ILE A 61 0.84 6.35 -4.39
CA ILE A 61 -0.34 6.05 -5.21
C ILE A 61 -0.79 7.29 -5.97
N PHE A 62 -1.05 7.12 -7.25
CA PHE A 62 -1.72 8.10 -8.10
C PHE A 62 -3.05 7.52 -8.60
N ALA A 63 -4.15 8.19 -8.28
CA ALA A 63 -5.51 7.75 -8.60
C ALA A 63 -5.95 8.07 -10.06
N SER A 64 -5.12 8.76 -10.84
CA SER A 64 -5.35 9.05 -12.27
C SER A 64 -4.08 9.53 -12.96
N ALA A 65 -4.07 9.48 -14.29
CA ALA A 65 -2.98 10.07 -15.08
C ALA A 65 -2.90 11.61 -14.90
N ALA A 66 -4.01 12.27 -14.65
CA ALA A 66 -4.04 13.71 -14.34
C ALA A 66 -3.36 14.00 -13.00
N HIS A 67 -3.66 13.21 -11.96
CA HIS A 67 -3.02 13.31 -10.64
C HIS A 67 -1.51 13.06 -10.75
N TRP A 68 -1.09 11.98 -11.43
CA TRP A 68 0.32 11.71 -11.69
C TRP A 68 1.00 12.88 -12.40
N ARG A 69 0.41 13.42 -13.47
CA ARG A 69 0.98 14.52 -14.24
C ARG A 69 1.17 15.77 -13.40
N ALA A 70 0.21 16.09 -12.54
CA ALA A 70 0.27 17.25 -11.65
C ALA A 70 1.33 17.13 -10.56
N CYS A 71 1.50 15.92 -10.00
CA CYS A 71 2.26 15.74 -8.75
C CYS A 71 3.60 15.01 -8.92
N ARG A 72 3.85 14.28 -10.02
CA ARG A 72 5.09 13.48 -10.19
C ARG A 72 6.38 14.31 -10.01
N GLY A 73 6.35 15.57 -10.41
CA GLY A 73 7.49 16.48 -10.29
C GLY A 73 7.95 16.75 -8.84
N ILE A 74 7.04 16.62 -7.87
CA ILE A 74 7.33 16.75 -6.43
C ILE A 74 8.37 15.70 -5.99
N PHE A 75 8.36 14.55 -6.64
CA PHE A 75 9.21 13.40 -6.30
C PHE A 75 10.48 13.31 -7.14
N SER A 76 10.75 14.28 -8.03
CA SER A 76 11.99 14.30 -8.83
C SER A 76 13.25 14.26 -7.97
N PRO A 77 13.38 15.04 -6.86
CA PRO A 77 14.54 14.97 -5.98
C PRO A 77 14.53 13.77 -5.01
N ARG A 78 13.54 12.86 -5.12
CA ARG A 78 13.33 11.73 -4.20
C ARG A 78 13.41 10.41 -4.96
N PRO A 79 14.62 9.91 -5.26
CA PRO A 79 14.80 8.73 -6.13
C PRO A 79 14.18 7.45 -5.56
N LYS A 80 14.01 7.37 -4.24
CA LYS A 80 13.46 6.22 -3.53
C LYS A 80 11.94 6.23 -3.38
N VAL A 81 11.23 7.14 -4.06
CA VAL A 81 9.77 7.07 -4.20
C VAL A 81 9.48 6.45 -5.56
N PHE A 82 8.81 5.31 -5.56
CA PHE A 82 8.24 4.68 -6.76
C PHE A 82 6.74 4.91 -6.81
N PHE A 83 6.13 4.68 -7.96
CA PHE A 83 4.74 5.02 -8.20
C PHE A 83 3.91 3.77 -8.53
N GLN A 84 2.67 3.81 -8.10
CA GLN A 84 1.60 2.95 -8.57
C GLN A 84 0.54 3.87 -9.19
N LEU A 85 0.02 3.49 -10.33
CA LEU A 85 -0.92 4.31 -11.09
C LEU A 85 -2.11 3.47 -11.56
N GLY A 86 -3.30 3.87 -11.19
CA GLY A 86 -4.55 3.22 -11.56
C GLY A 86 -5.76 4.07 -11.20
N ILE A 87 -6.95 3.59 -11.51
CA ILE A 87 -8.21 4.20 -11.10
C ILE A 87 -8.79 3.39 -9.96
N HIS A 88 -8.94 4.03 -8.80
CA HIS A 88 -9.56 3.44 -7.62
C HIS A 88 -11.04 3.11 -7.88
N PRO A 89 -11.59 2.02 -7.33
CA PRO A 89 -12.98 1.63 -7.58
C PRO A 89 -14.03 2.71 -7.29
N ILE A 90 -13.82 3.56 -6.29
CA ILE A 90 -14.74 4.68 -5.99
C ILE A 90 -14.72 5.78 -7.06
N GLU A 91 -13.75 5.79 -7.96
CA GLU A 91 -13.58 6.71 -9.07
C GLU A 91 -13.72 6.00 -10.44
N ALA A 92 -14.34 4.82 -10.48
CA ALA A 92 -14.43 4.00 -11.69
C ALA A 92 -15.03 4.73 -12.90
N ASN A 93 -15.88 5.73 -12.69
CA ASN A 93 -16.43 6.59 -13.74
C ASN A 93 -15.38 7.44 -14.48
N LEU A 94 -14.18 7.63 -13.91
CA LEU A 94 -13.07 8.33 -14.56
C LEU A 94 -12.32 7.46 -15.57
N PHE A 95 -12.52 6.15 -15.55
CA PHE A 95 -11.83 5.24 -16.48
C PHE A 95 -12.49 5.27 -17.86
N THR A 96 -12.06 6.21 -18.70
CA THR A 96 -12.43 6.35 -20.10
C THR A 96 -11.33 5.82 -21.01
N ALA A 97 -11.58 5.73 -22.32
CA ALA A 97 -10.57 5.35 -23.31
C ALA A 97 -9.39 6.34 -23.34
N GLU A 98 -9.66 7.62 -23.09
CA GLU A 98 -8.66 8.68 -23.01
C GLU A 98 -7.79 8.49 -21.75
N GLU A 99 -8.40 8.17 -20.61
CA GLU A 99 -7.67 7.91 -19.36
C GLU A 99 -6.82 6.63 -19.46
N GLU A 100 -7.37 5.55 -20.04
CA GLU A 100 -6.58 4.34 -20.31
C GLU A 100 -5.36 4.66 -21.18
N SER A 101 -5.54 5.42 -22.25
CA SER A 101 -4.44 5.85 -23.12
C SER A 101 -3.42 6.70 -22.37
N ALA A 102 -3.88 7.62 -21.50
CA ALA A 102 -3.02 8.48 -20.72
C ALA A 102 -2.20 7.71 -19.67
N ILE A 103 -2.79 6.68 -19.04
CA ILE A 103 -2.06 5.78 -18.11
C ILE A 103 -1.00 4.98 -18.89
N LEU A 104 -1.34 4.44 -20.07
CA LEU A 104 -0.39 3.70 -20.91
C LEU A 104 0.81 4.57 -21.33
N GLU A 105 0.58 5.85 -21.67
CA GLU A 105 1.63 6.81 -21.99
C GLU A 105 2.48 7.17 -20.76
N ALA A 106 1.84 7.38 -19.61
CA ALA A 106 2.53 7.66 -18.35
C ALA A 106 3.51 6.55 -18.00
N VAL A 107 3.07 5.29 -18.04
CA VAL A 107 3.92 4.11 -17.75
C VAL A 107 5.12 4.02 -18.69
N LYS A 108 4.93 4.32 -19.99
CA LYS A 108 6.02 4.32 -20.98
C LYS A 108 7.04 5.44 -20.73
N SER A 109 6.58 6.57 -20.22
CA SER A 109 7.40 7.79 -20.07
C SER A 109 8.05 7.95 -18.70
N ASP A 110 7.59 7.23 -17.67
CA ASP A 110 8.07 7.36 -16.31
C ASP A 110 8.40 6.00 -15.68
N THR A 111 9.69 5.71 -15.64
CA THR A 111 10.21 4.44 -15.09
C THR A 111 10.01 4.29 -13.59
N LYS A 112 9.54 5.31 -12.89
CA LYS A 112 9.13 5.21 -11.49
C LYS A 112 7.77 4.53 -11.30
N ILE A 113 6.94 4.44 -12.33
CA ILE A 113 5.68 3.67 -12.27
C ILE A 113 6.03 2.20 -12.33
N ARG A 114 5.78 1.49 -11.23
CA ARG A 114 6.19 0.10 -11.00
C ARG A 114 5.04 -0.88 -10.83
N ALA A 115 3.81 -0.38 -10.75
CA ALA A 115 2.61 -1.22 -10.68
C ALA A 115 1.40 -0.49 -11.26
N ILE A 116 0.43 -1.26 -11.73
CA ILE A 116 -0.92 -0.78 -11.96
C ILE A 116 -1.67 -0.93 -10.63
N GLY A 117 -2.04 0.18 -10.06
CA GLY A 117 -2.69 0.24 -8.74
C GLY A 117 -2.81 1.69 -8.25
N GLU A 118 -3.72 1.90 -7.37
CA GLU A 118 -4.62 0.99 -6.67
C GLU A 118 -5.83 0.69 -7.53
N ILE A 119 -6.15 -0.60 -7.75
CA ILE A 119 -7.29 -1.05 -8.57
C ILE A 119 -8.06 -2.15 -7.85
N GLY A 120 -9.34 -2.31 -8.12
CA GLY A 120 -10.12 -3.36 -7.46
C GLY A 120 -11.59 -3.04 -7.33
N ILE A 121 -12.20 -3.44 -6.20
CA ILE A 121 -13.64 -3.29 -5.93
C ILE A 121 -13.84 -2.81 -4.48
N ASP A 122 -14.72 -1.83 -4.31
CA ASP A 122 -15.15 -1.29 -3.01
C ASP A 122 -16.68 -1.19 -2.97
N TYR A 123 -17.32 -2.00 -2.13
CA TYR A 123 -18.77 -1.93 -1.92
C TYR A 123 -19.16 -1.19 -0.63
N TYR A 124 -18.17 -0.74 0.13
CA TYR A 124 -18.41 -0.03 1.36
C TYR A 124 -18.86 1.42 1.12
N TRP A 125 -18.19 2.13 0.20
CA TRP A 125 -18.43 3.54 -0.03
C TRP A 125 -19.62 3.82 -0.94
N ASP A 126 -20.07 2.83 -1.71
CA ASP A 126 -21.24 2.92 -2.63
C ASP A 126 -21.21 4.14 -3.60
N GLU A 127 -19.99 4.57 -3.98
CA GLU A 127 -19.79 5.76 -4.83
C GLU A 127 -20.02 5.44 -6.32
N GLN A 128 -19.81 4.19 -6.72
CA GLN A 128 -19.93 3.74 -8.10
C GLN A 128 -20.69 2.42 -8.21
N PRO A 129 -21.51 2.22 -9.27
CA PRO A 129 -22.23 0.96 -9.46
C PRO A 129 -21.28 -0.26 -9.47
N PRO A 130 -21.64 -1.37 -8.82
CA PRO A 130 -20.80 -2.59 -8.79
C PRO A 130 -20.36 -3.08 -10.16
N GLU A 131 -21.26 -3.08 -11.15
CA GLU A 131 -20.94 -3.56 -12.51
C GLU A 131 -19.94 -2.64 -13.25
N LEU A 132 -19.95 -1.34 -12.95
CA LEU A 132 -18.95 -0.42 -13.47
C LEU A 132 -17.60 -0.70 -12.84
N GLN A 133 -17.54 -0.86 -11.51
CA GLN A 133 -16.30 -1.19 -10.79
C GLN A 133 -15.69 -2.49 -11.33
N LYS A 134 -16.49 -3.54 -11.52
CA LYS A 134 -16.06 -4.84 -12.07
C LYS A 134 -15.48 -4.69 -13.48
N THR A 135 -16.17 -3.94 -14.34
CA THR A 135 -15.74 -3.70 -15.73
C THR A 135 -14.41 -2.95 -15.78
N VAL A 136 -14.28 -1.89 -14.98
CA VAL A 136 -13.06 -1.08 -14.90
C VAL A 136 -11.91 -1.89 -14.30
N PHE A 137 -12.17 -2.68 -13.26
CA PHE A 137 -11.18 -3.56 -12.67
C PHE A 137 -10.63 -4.56 -13.71
N ALA A 138 -11.50 -5.28 -14.41
CA ALA A 138 -11.09 -6.22 -15.44
C ALA A 138 -10.28 -5.54 -16.56
N SER A 139 -10.65 -4.33 -16.97
CA SER A 139 -9.93 -3.56 -17.99
C SER A 139 -8.52 -3.18 -17.53
N GLN A 140 -8.37 -2.73 -16.30
CA GLN A 140 -7.05 -2.39 -15.71
C GLN A 140 -6.17 -3.63 -15.49
N LEU A 141 -6.74 -4.78 -15.17
CA LEU A 141 -6.02 -6.05 -15.14
C LEU A 141 -5.46 -6.44 -16.51
N LYS A 142 -6.24 -6.26 -17.58
CA LYS A 142 -5.78 -6.47 -18.97
C LYS A 142 -4.65 -5.51 -19.34
N MET A 143 -4.77 -4.25 -18.93
CA MET A 143 -3.71 -3.24 -19.11
C MET A 143 -2.43 -3.64 -18.40
N ALA A 144 -2.49 -4.08 -17.14
CA ALA A 144 -1.34 -4.56 -16.37
C ALA A 144 -0.64 -5.75 -17.04
N LYS A 145 -1.42 -6.71 -17.57
CA LYS A 145 -0.87 -7.83 -18.35
C LYS A 145 -0.11 -7.36 -19.60
N LYS A 146 -0.67 -6.39 -20.34
CA LYS A 146 -0.04 -5.83 -21.55
C LYS A 146 1.26 -5.09 -21.25
N LEU A 147 1.36 -4.48 -20.07
CA LEU A 147 2.53 -3.72 -19.61
C LEU A 147 3.56 -4.60 -18.87
N ASP A 148 3.22 -5.84 -18.58
CA ASP A 148 4.00 -6.78 -17.74
C ASP A 148 4.36 -6.17 -16.37
N LEU A 149 3.41 -5.46 -15.77
CA LEU A 149 3.55 -4.85 -14.44
C LEU A 149 2.78 -5.65 -13.38
N PRO A 150 3.27 -5.65 -12.12
CA PRO A 150 2.48 -6.12 -10.99
C PRO A 150 1.25 -5.26 -10.78
N VAL A 151 0.27 -5.80 -10.04
CA VAL A 151 -0.93 -5.06 -9.64
C VAL A 151 -1.01 -4.93 -8.12
N SER A 152 -1.54 -3.80 -7.65
CA SER A 152 -1.89 -3.57 -6.25
C SER A 152 -3.41 -3.54 -6.12
N ILE A 153 -3.96 -4.47 -5.33
CA ILE A 153 -5.40 -4.75 -5.29
C ILE A 153 -6.05 -4.15 -4.06
N HIS A 154 -7.02 -3.29 -4.31
CA HIS A 154 -8.01 -2.85 -3.33
C HIS A 154 -9.19 -3.83 -3.29
N CYS A 155 -9.58 -4.24 -2.09
CA CYS A 155 -10.77 -5.07 -1.91
C CYS A 155 -11.46 -4.74 -0.59
N ARG A 156 -12.65 -4.15 -0.66
CA ARG A 156 -13.42 -3.81 0.53
C ARG A 156 -14.88 -4.23 0.36
N ASP A 157 -15.32 -5.15 1.24
CA ASP A 157 -16.66 -5.77 1.22
C ASP A 157 -17.03 -6.43 -0.14
N ALA A 158 -16.01 -6.83 -0.94
CA ALA A 158 -16.14 -7.29 -2.31
C ALA A 158 -15.30 -8.55 -2.63
N TRP A 159 -15.08 -9.39 -1.62
CA TRP A 159 -14.15 -10.52 -1.69
C TRP A 159 -14.43 -11.48 -2.85
N ASP A 160 -15.66 -11.97 -2.98
CA ASP A 160 -16.00 -12.99 -3.97
C ASP A 160 -15.86 -12.48 -5.39
N ASP A 161 -16.36 -11.27 -5.66
CA ASP A 161 -16.27 -10.64 -6.97
C ASP A 161 -14.82 -10.31 -7.35
N THR A 162 -14.02 -9.83 -6.40
CA THR A 162 -12.59 -9.55 -6.63
C THR A 162 -11.85 -10.82 -7.01
N LEU A 163 -12.04 -11.92 -6.28
CA LEU A 163 -11.42 -13.21 -6.60
C LEU A 163 -11.89 -13.75 -7.94
N ALA A 164 -13.19 -13.72 -8.22
CA ALA A 164 -13.76 -14.23 -9.47
C ALA A 164 -13.18 -13.50 -10.69
N ILE A 165 -13.02 -12.17 -10.61
CA ILE A 165 -12.45 -11.37 -11.70
C ILE A 165 -10.95 -11.65 -11.86
N LEU A 166 -10.18 -11.73 -10.77
CA LEU A 166 -8.76 -12.09 -10.84
C LEU A 166 -8.54 -13.48 -11.47
N GLU A 167 -9.38 -14.45 -11.13
CA GLU A 167 -9.31 -15.80 -11.73
C GLU A 167 -9.72 -15.76 -13.21
N SER A 168 -10.82 -15.10 -13.58
CA SER A 168 -11.29 -15.01 -14.95
C SER A 168 -10.31 -14.29 -15.87
N GLU A 169 -9.57 -13.30 -15.32
CA GLU A 169 -8.53 -12.58 -16.04
C GLU A 169 -7.16 -13.30 -16.01
N GLY A 170 -7.07 -14.48 -15.40
CA GLY A 170 -5.87 -15.32 -15.42
C GLY A 170 -4.72 -14.76 -14.59
N PHE A 171 -4.99 -14.21 -13.42
CA PHE A 171 -3.97 -13.63 -12.54
C PHE A 171 -3.31 -14.63 -11.61
N ARG A 172 -3.74 -15.88 -11.56
CA ARG A 172 -3.07 -16.91 -10.75
C ARG A 172 -1.58 -17.02 -11.13
N GLY A 173 -0.71 -16.88 -10.13
CA GLY A 173 0.75 -16.91 -10.30
C GLY A 173 1.36 -15.65 -10.92
N ARG A 174 0.59 -14.62 -11.26
CA ARG A 174 1.11 -13.33 -11.70
C ARG A 174 1.47 -12.44 -10.51
N PRO A 175 2.44 -11.51 -10.69
CA PRO A 175 2.82 -10.57 -9.65
C PRO A 175 1.62 -9.72 -9.20
N LEU A 176 1.20 -9.91 -7.94
CA LEU A 176 0.06 -9.22 -7.35
C LEU A 176 0.32 -8.98 -5.87
N LEU A 177 0.06 -7.76 -5.42
CA LEU A 177 0.01 -7.38 -4.02
C LEU A 177 -1.44 -7.16 -3.59
N TRP A 178 -1.92 -7.95 -2.64
CA TRP A 178 -3.17 -7.66 -1.96
C TRP A 178 -2.88 -6.59 -0.91
N HIS A 179 -3.21 -5.35 -1.24
CA HIS A 179 -3.00 -4.17 -0.42
C HIS A 179 -4.00 -4.13 0.75
N CYS A 180 -3.62 -3.47 1.82
CA CYS A 180 -4.43 -3.17 3.01
C CYS A 180 -5.20 -4.39 3.55
N PHE A 181 -4.50 -5.55 3.61
CA PHE A 181 -5.16 -6.78 4.02
C PHE A 181 -5.70 -6.68 5.45
N GLY A 182 -7.01 -6.77 5.58
CA GLY A 182 -7.75 -6.77 6.84
C GLY A 182 -8.55 -8.05 7.09
N GLY A 183 -8.31 -9.09 6.28
CA GLY A 183 -9.05 -10.34 6.33
C GLY A 183 -8.62 -11.30 7.44
N ASN A 184 -9.19 -12.49 7.38
CA ASN A 184 -8.93 -13.59 8.29
C ASN A 184 -7.94 -14.61 7.70
N ARG A 185 -7.70 -15.69 8.44
CA ARG A 185 -6.82 -16.80 8.04
C ARG A 185 -7.22 -17.44 6.71
N ASP A 186 -8.50 -17.76 6.53
CA ASP A 186 -8.98 -18.44 5.32
C ASP A 186 -8.77 -17.57 4.07
N MET A 187 -8.99 -16.25 4.20
CA MET A 187 -8.72 -15.29 3.13
C MET A 187 -7.23 -15.22 2.80
N ALA A 188 -6.36 -15.19 3.81
CA ALA A 188 -4.92 -15.22 3.59
C ALA A 188 -4.47 -16.51 2.88
N GLU A 189 -4.96 -17.68 3.31
CA GLU A 189 -4.68 -18.97 2.65
C GLU A 189 -5.15 -18.97 1.19
N ALA A 190 -6.32 -18.39 0.91
CA ALA A 190 -6.87 -18.29 -0.44
C ALA A 190 -6.00 -17.40 -1.35
N ILE A 191 -5.49 -16.26 -0.86
CA ILE A 191 -4.56 -15.38 -1.59
C ILE A 191 -3.24 -16.13 -1.86
N LEU A 192 -2.66 -16.73 -0.83
CA LEU A 192 -1.38 -17.44 -0.90
C LEU A 192 -1.40 -18.62 -1.84
N SER A 193 -2.50 -19.41 -1.85
CA SER A 193 -2.69 -20.56 -2.75
C SER A 193 -2.69 -20.17 -4.24
N ARG A 194 -2.86 -18.90 -4.54
CA ARG A 194 -2.81 -18.30 -5.89
C ARG A 194 -1.43 -17.75 -6.25
N GLY A 195 -0.46 -17.82 -5.33
CA GLY A 195 0.90 -17.33 -5.52
C GLY A 195 1.03 -15.81 -5.33
N TRP A 196 0.02 -15.17 -4.75
CA TRP A 196 0.00 -13.72 -4.54
C TRP A 196 0.65 -13.31 -3.23
N HIS A 197 0.94 -12.01 -3.11
CA HIS A 197 1.55 -11.37 -1.96
C HIS A 197 0.52 -10.60 -1.14
N ILE A 198 0.82 -10.38 0.14
CA ILE A 198 -0.08 -9.70 1.09
C ILE A 198 0.68 -8.57 1.77
N SER A 199 0.10 -7.37 1.79
CA SER A 199 0.60 -6.23 2.54
C SER A 199 -0.22 -5.97 3.79
N ILE A 200 0.48 -5.74 4.91
CA ILE A 200 -0.14 -5.59 6.23
C ILE A 200 -0.08 -4.12 6.66
N PRO A 201 -1.26 -3.51 6.91
CA PRO A 201 -1.39 -2.13 7.36
C PRO A 201 -1.36 -1.98 8.89
N GLY A 202 -1.34 -0.73 9.36
CA GLY A 202 -1.33 -0.34 10.77
C GLY A 202 -2.38 -0.99 11.68
N PRO A 203 -3.60 -1.30 11.22
CA PRO A 203 -4.63 -2.00 12.00
C PRO A 203 -4.22 -3.33 12.63
N VAL A 204 -3.16 -4.00 12.19
CA VAL A 204 -2.62 -5.19 12.86
C VAL A 204 -2.26 -4.91 14.33
N THR A 205 -1.92 -3.65 14.65
CA THR A 205 -1.58 -3.20 16.01
C THR A 205 -2.81 -2.94 16.89
N PHE A 206 -4.02 -2.90 16.33
CA PHE A 206 -5.23 -2.56 17.08
C PHE A 206 -5.65 -3.69 18.02
N LYS A 207 -6.02 -3.35 19.26
CA LYS A 207 -6.31 -4.32 20.33
C LYS A 207 -7.33 -5.41 19.96
N LYS A 208 -8.36 -5.05 19.17
CA LYS A 208 -9.46 -5.96 18.81
C LYS A 208 -9.25 -6.69 17.48
N ASN A 209 -8.05 -6.69 16.93
CA ASN A 209 -7.78 -7.25 15.60
C ASN A 209 -7.02 -8.58 15.66
N ASP A 210 -7.48 -9.49 16.56
CA ASP A 210 -6.86 -10.81 16.72
C ASP A 210 -6.94 -11.66 15.46
N SER A 211 -8.04 -11.56 14.70
CA SER A 211 -8.24 -12.29 13.44
C SER A 211 -7.14 -11.95 12.41
N LEU A 212 -6.80 -10.65 12.27
CA LEU A 212 -5.70 -10.24 11.38
C LEU A 212 -4.35 -10.77 11.87
N ARG A 213 -4.09 -10.72 13.18
CA ARG A 213 -2.85 -11.27 13.76
C ARG A 213 -2.73 -12.77 13.54
N GLU A 214 -3.83 -13.51 13.67
CA GLU A 214 -3.87 -14.93 13.34
C GLU A 214 -3.54 -15.18 11.86
N ALA A 215 -4.16 -14.41 10.95
CA ALA A 215 -3.84 -14.47 9.52
C ALA A 215 -2.35 -14.17 9.26
N VAL A 216 -1.80 -13.13 9.86
CA VAL A 216 -0.38 -12.77 9.73
C VAL A 216 0.54 -13.93 10.15
N SER A 217 0.18 -14.67 11.20
CA SER A 217 1.03 -15.76 11.70
C SER A 217 1.31 -16.84 10.67
N ILE A 218 0.38 -17.07 9.74
CA ILE A 218 0.50 -18.14 8.71
C ILE A 218 1.07 -17.65 7.37
N ILE A 219 1.13 -16.34 7.11
CA ILE A 219 1.67 -15.82 5.86
C ILE A 219 3.17 -16.13 5.78
N PRO A 220 3.69 -16.82 4.75
CA PRO A 220 5.12 -17.04 4.56
C PRO A 220 5.88 -15.71 4.51
N ALA A 221 7.06 -15.65 5.10
CA ALA A 221 7.84 -14.41 5.20
C ALA A 221 8.18 -13.82 3.81
N ASP A 222 8.37 -14.68 2.79
CA ASP A 222 8.66 -14.30 1.41
C ASP A 222 7.43 -13.81 0.61
N ARG A 223 6.24 -13.82 1.21
CA ARG A 223 4.98 -13.31 0.64
C ARG A 223 4.43 -12.10 1.37
N LEU A 224 5.15 -11.64 2.39
CA LEU A 224 4.72 -10.61 3.31
C LEU A 224 5.33 -9.27 2.95
N HIS A 225 4.49 -8.23 2.99
CA HIS A 225 4.86 -6.83 2.79
C HIS A 225 4.29 -5.97 3.91
N LEU A 226 4.79 -4.76 4.03
CA LEU A 226 4.38 -3.76 5.01
C LEU A 226 3.95 -2.48 4.31
N GLU A 227 2.96 -1.81 4.88
CA GLU A 227 2.49 -0.53 4.37
C GLU A 227 1.91 0.35 5.48
N THR A 228 1.71 1.61 5.16
CA THR A 228 1.01 2.54 6.03
C THR A 228 -0.41 2.81 5.61
N ASP A 229 -0.67 2.89 4.32
CA ASP A 229 -1.88 3.48 3.74
C ASP A 229 -2.10 4.92 4.26
N CYS A 230 -1.01 5.63 4.51
CA CYS A 230 -1.06 6.98 5.04
C CYS A 230 -1.68 7.97 4.03
N PRO A 231 -2.42 8.97 4.49
CA PRO A 231 -2.52 9.53 5.87
C PRO A 231 -3.48 8.78 6.81
N TYR A 232 -4.05 7.67 6.39
CA TYR A 232 -5.04 6.88 7.11
C TYR A 232 -4.40 5.81 8.00
N LEU A 233 -5.19 5.11 8.82
CA LEU A 233 -4.87 3.86 9.49
C LEU A 233 -3.63 3.87 10.41
N ALA A 234 -3.31 5.02 11.05
CA ALA A 234 -2.15 5.11 11.94
C ALA A 234 -2.10 3.96 12.97
N PRO A 235 -0.94 3.27 13.11
CA PRO A 235 -0.78 2.17 14.05
C PRO A 235 -0.76 2.64 15.51
N GLU A 236 -0.96 1.73 16.46
CA GLU A 236 -0.66 2.03 17.87
C GLU A 236 0.88 2.20 18.07
N PRO A 237 1.34 3.17 18.86
CA PRO A 237 0.57 4.05 19.76
C PRO A 237 0.08 5.37 19.13
N TRP A 238 0.15 5.51 17.81
CA TRP A 238 -0.19 6.72 17.06
C TRP A 238 -1.64 6.78 16.60
N ARG A 239 -2.43 5.76 16.87
CA ARG A 239 -3.83 5.69 16.46
C ARG A 239 -4.60 6.96 16.79
N GLY A 240 -5.38 7.46 15.81
CA GLY A 240 -6.14 8.72 15.93
C GLY A 240 -5.32 9.97 15.64
N GLN A 241 -4.08 9.82 15.15
CA GLN A 241 -3.28 10.88 14.54
C GLN A 241 -3.23 10.66 13.03
N GLN A 242 -2.77 11.67 12.30
CA GLN A 242 -2.40 11.50 10.89
C GLN A 242 -1.28 10.46 10.80
N ASN A 243 -1.44 9.50 9.89
CA ASN A 243 -0.42 8.51 9.61
C ASN A 243 0.65 9.08 8.67
N GLU A 244 1.84 8.50 8.69
CA GLU A 244 2.94 8.83 7.79
C GLU A 244 3.83 7.61 7.56
N PRO A 245 4.65 7.58 6.49
CA PRO A 245 5.47 6.41 6.15
C PRO A 245 6.38 5.93 7.29
N ALA A 246 6.93 6.85 8.10
CA ALA A 246 7.79 6.49 9.23
C ALA A 246 7.09 5.55 10.24
N LEU A 247 5.76 5.64 10.36
CA LEU A 247 5.00 4.84 11.35
C LEU A 247 4.88 3.36 10.97
N VAL A 248 5.25 2.95 9.76
CA VAL A 248 5.26 1.54 9.33
C VAL A 248 6.15 0.65 10.21
N VAL A 249 7.12 1.22 10.91
CA VAL A 249 7.99 0.48 11.86
C VAL A 249 7.19 -0.14 13.01
N PHE A 250 6.07 0.48 13.42
CA PHE A 250 5.18 -0.07 14.45
C PHE A 250 4.35 -1.25 13.92
N THR A 251 3.95 -1.18 12.66
CA THR A 251 3.35 -2.32 11.94
C THR A 251 4.36 -3.47 11.87
N ALA A 252 5.61 -3.19 11.46
CA ALA A 252 6.70 -4.16 11.41
C ALA A 252 6.91 -4.85 12.76
N ARG A 253 6.94 -4.08 13.87
CA ARG A 253 7.10 -4.63 15.22
C ARG A 253 6.00 -5.61 15.60
N GLU A 254 4.75 -5.27 15.30
CA GLU A 254 3.63 -6.16 15.62
C GLU A 254 3.62 -7.40 14.72
N VAL A 255 3.91 -7.25 13.43
CA VAL A 255 4.03 -8.36 12.49
C VAL A 255 5.16 -9.31 12.91
N ALA A 256 6.33 -8.77 13.28
CA ALA A 256 7.46 -9.57 13.79
C ALA A 256 7.06 -10.38 15.04
N ARG A 257 6.31 -9.76 15.97
CA ARG A 257 5.75 -10.44 17.14
C ARG A 257 4.82 -11.59 16.75
N CYS A 258 3.92 -11.37 15.78
CA CYS A 258 3.00 -12.41 15.30
C CYS A 258 3.73 -13.57 14.61
N LYS A 259 4.85 -13.28 13.96
CA LYS A 259 5.70 -14.26 13.27
C LYS A 259 6.70 -14.97 14.20
N GLY A 260 6.91 -14.47 15.43
CA GLY A 260 7.97 -14.97 16.30
C GLY A 260 9.37 -14.74 15.71
N MET A 261 9.57 -13.66 14.95
CA MET A 261 10.83 -13.31 14.29
C MET A 261 11.44 -12.05 14.91
N PRO A 262 12.78 -11.89 14.86
CA PRO A 262 13.42 -10.60 15.15
C PRO A 262 12.88 -9.51 14.21
N ILE A 263 12.64 -8.31 14.74
CA ILE A 263 12.05 -7.22 13.95
C ILE A 263 12.94 -6.81 12.77
N GLU A 264 14.26 -6.78 12.96
CA GLU A 264 15.23 -6.42 11.92
C GLU A 264 15.20 -7.44 10.77
N GLU A 265 15.09 -8.72 11.09
CA GLU A 265 14.98 -9.79 10.09
C GLU A 265 13.70 -9.67 9.27
N LEU A 266 12.54 -9.49 9.96
CA LEU A 266 11.26 -9.27 9.28
C LEU A 266 11.31 -8.03 8.39
N TRP A 267 11.81 -6.91 8.93
CA TRP A 267 11.93 -5.63 8.26
C TRP A 267 12.69 -5.73 6.94
N LEU A 268 13.87 -6.34 6.98
CA LEU A 268 14.69 -6.54 5.79
C LEU A 268 14.07 -7.53 4.82
N THR A 269 13.47 -8.61 5.31
CA THR A 269 12.78 -9.60 4.46
C THR A 269 11.62 -8.97 3.70
N CYS A 270 10.74 -8.23 4.38
CA CYS A 270 9.63 -7.53 3.72
C CYS A 270 10.13 -6.48 2.71
N GLY A 271 11.21 -5.78 3.04
CA GLY A 271 11.85 -4.84 2.13
C GLY A 271 12.36 -5.51 0.85
N GLU A 272 13.07 -6.63 0.98
CA GLU A 272 13.57 -7.39 -0.17
C GLU A 272 12.43 -7.98 -1.02
N ASN A 273 11.35 -8.46 -0.40
CA ASN A 273 10.16 -8.89 -1.12
C ASN A 273 9.59 -7.76 -1.99
N SER A 274 9.49 -6.56 -1.40
CA SER A 274 8.95 -5.38 -2.08
C SER A 274 9.86 -4.92 -3.23
N LYS A 275 11.19 -4.94 -3.02
CA LYS A 275 12.15 -4.64 -4.09
C LYS A 275 12.02 -5.61 -5.26
N LYS A 276 11.86 -6.91 -4.98
CA LYS A 276 11.67 -7.94 -6.02
C LYS A 276 10.34 -7.76 -6.74
N LEU A 277 9.24 -7.55 -6.00
CA LEU A 277 7.91 -7.44 -6.59
C LEU A 277 7.79 -6.23 -7.52
N PHE A 278 8.30 -5.06 -7.09
CA PHE A 278 8.19 -3.80 -7.83
C PHE A 278 9.41 -3.47 -8.71
N GLY A 279 10.48 -4.24 -8.63
CA GLY A 279 11.71 -4.00 -9.40
C GLY A 279 12.42 -2.68 -9.05
N ILE A 280 12.51 -2.34 -7.76
CA ILE A 280 13.05 -1.06 -7.24
C ILE A 280 14.37 -1.23 -6.52
#